data_7c97e738c8029ebe707d7d1bd7b6b6b9
#
_entry.id   7c97e738c8029ebe707d7d1bd7b6b6b9
#
_cell.length_a   1.000
_cell.length_b   1.000
_cell.length_c   1.000
_cell.angle_alpha   90.00
_cell.angle_beta   90.00
_cell.angle_gamma   90.00
#
_symmetry.space_group_name_H-M   'P 1'
#
loop_
_entity.id
_entity.type
_entity.pdbx_description
1 polymer ?
#
loop_
_entity_poly.entity_id
_entity_poly.type
_entity_poly.pdbx_seq_one_letter_code
_entity_poly.pdbx_strand_id
1 'polypeptide(L)'
;KLIEPLSGCYQLVVRSQTALVSVLRVFDVIDIMPEEEQSAGMKSDEMITDFPLISFNDVTFGYGDEKVLINVSFDVKKGERIAFVGESGSGKSTIIKLISRQILSKNGGIFYEGIDYYNFTSNEIRKKLALISQEATLFPMSIADNIRIGNPDVSNEEIIMALKMSGCEEFIKALPEGIDTVLTEKGNNLSGGQRQRLTIARAIVKNAPIFLLDEPTSALDQETENTICKTFDEVARNHTVIAVAHRLNTIKNYDRIYVLDHGRIVEQGTHKELLNQQGRYFKMYQDYSREEIE
;
A
#
# COMPACT_ATOMS: atom_id res chain seq x y z
N LYS A 1 -17.98 -57.18 29.76
CA LYS A 1 -18.80 -56.05 30.28
C LYS A 1 -17.99 -54.79 30.70
N LEU A 2 -16.64 -54.83 30.69
CA LEU A 2 -15.78 -53.68 31.04
C LEU A 2 -15.24 -52.94 29.82
N ILE A 3 -15.40 -53.46 28.61
CA ILE A 3 -14.83 -52.90 27.38
C ILE A 3 -15.53 -51.58 26.96
N GLU A 4 -16.86 -51.52 27.08
CA GLU A 4 -17.65 -50.33 26.72
C GLU A 4 -17.34 -49.10 27.61
N PRO A 5 -17.27 -49.22 28.97
CA PRO A 5 -16.86 -48.10 29.80
C PRO A 5 -15.43 -47.59 29.51
N LEU A 6 -14.49 -48.52 29.25
CA LEU A 6 -13.10 -48.18 28.89
C LEU A 6 -13.01 -47.45 27.57
N SER A 7 -13.76 -47.87 26.55
CA SER A 7 -13.88 -47.20 25.28
C SER A 7 -14.45 -45.77 25.43
N GLY A 8 -15.47 -45.62 26.29
CA GLY A 8 -16.05 -44.32 26.61
C GLY A 8 -15.05 -43.36 27.28
N CYS A 9 -14.29 -43.84 28.24
CA CYS A 9 -13.23 -43.05 28.88
C CYS A 9 -12.14 -42.65 27.89
N TYR A 10 -11.71 -43.55 27.02
CA TYR A 10 -10.72 -43.22 25.97
C TYR A 10 -11.25 -42.16 25.05
N GLN A 11 -12.50 -42.26 24.55
CA GLN A 11 -13.11 -41.25 23.72
C GLN A 11 -13.23 -39.87 24.38
N LEU A 12 -13.53 -39.83 25.68
CA LEU A 12 -13.57 -38.60 26.47
C LEU A 12 -12.20 -37.92 26.53
N VAL A 13 -11.13 -38.72 26.78
CA VAL A 13 -9.76 -38.19 26.79
C VAL A 13 -9.36 -37.61 25.42
N VAL A 14 -9.63 -38.33 24.34
CA VAL A 14 -9.33 -37.84 22.98
C VAL A 14 -10.12 -36.57 22.65
N ARG A 15 -11.41 -36.53 23.00
CA ARG A 15 -12.23 -35.30 22.79
C ARG A 15 -11.77 -34.13 23.64
N SER A 16 -11.35 -34.37 24.90
CA SER A 16 -10.82 -33.29 25.74
C SER A 16 -9.48 -32.75 25.22
N GLN A 17 -8.61 -33.61 24.66
CA GLN A 17 -7.36 -33.16 24.04
C GLN A 17 -7.62 -32.32 22.80
N THR A 18 -8.54 -32.72 21.92
CA THR A 18 -8.90 -31.93 20.74
C THR A 18 -9.57 -30.60 21.10
N ALA A 19 -10.42 -30.61 22.13
CA ALA A 19 -11.01 -29.38 22.67
C ALA A 19 -9.95 -28.43 23.26
N LEU A 20 -8.97 -28.98 24.00
CA LEU A 20 -7.88 -28.20 24.59
C LEU A 20 -7.04 -27.51 23.49
N VAL A 21 -6.68 -28.24 22.44
CA VAL A 21 -5.93 -27.65 21.30
C VAL A 21 -6.72 -26.52 20.63
N SER A 22 -8.05 -26.67 20.49
CA SER A 22 -8.89 -25.62 19.94
C SER A 22 -8.97 -24.39 20.85
N VAL A 23 -9.07 -24.62 22.18
CA VAL A 23 -9.06 -23.53 23.17
C VAL A 23 -7.72 -22.80 23.16
N LEU A 24 -6.59 -23.52 23.12
CA LEU A 24 -5.26 -22.87 23.03
C LEU A 24 -5.12 -21.99 21.78
N ARG A 25 -5.60 -22.44 20.62
CA ARG A 25 -5.60 -21.63 19.41
C ARG A 25 -6.45 -20.35 19.53
N VAL A 26 -7.53 -20.41 20.28
CA VAL A 26 -8.37 -19.22 20.55
C VAL A 26 -7.60 -18.26 21.47
N PHE A 27 -6.95 -18.76 22.52
CA PHE A 27 -6.11 -17.93 23.38
C PHE A 27 -4.92 -17.35 22.66
N ASP A 28 -4.26 -18.09 21.76
CA ASP A 28 -3.18 -17.57 20.91
C ASP A 28 -3.62 -16.31 20.12
N VAL A 29 -4.91 -16.24 19.72
CA VAL A 29 -5.45 -15.06 19.02
C VAL A 29 -5.88 -13.96 20.00
N ILE A 30 -6.49 -14.32 21.14
CA ILE A 30 -6.95 -13.36 22.17
C ILE A 30 -5.75 -12.65 22.82
N ASP A 31 -4.66 -13.36 23.03
CA ASP A 31 -3.44 -12.85 23.67
C ASP A 31 -2.56 -12.03 22.73
N ILE A 32 -2.93 -11.91 21.44
CA ILE A 32 -2.24 -10.98 20.53
C ILE A 32 -2.50 -9.54 21.00
N MET A 33 -1.41 -8.85 21.32
CA MET A 33 -1.48 -7.45 21.74
C MET A 33 -2.11 -6.60 20.62
N PRO A 34 -3.17 -5.81 20.90
CA PRO A 34 -3.78 -4.93 19.92
C PRO A 34 -2.76 -3.96 19.32
N GLU A 35 -2.91 -3.64 18.03
CA GLU A 35 -2.01 -2.74 17.31
C GLU A 35 -1.92 -1.35 17.96
N GLU A 36 -3.00 -0.88 18.57
CA GLU A 36 -3.09 0.43 19.24
C GLU A 36 -2.23 0.52 20.52
N GLU A 37 -2.08 -0.59 21.25
CA GLU A 37 -1.25 -0.64 22.46
C GLU A 37 0.26 -0.64 22.16
N GLN A 38 0.66 -0.86 20.92
CA GLN A 38 2.05 -0.79 20.47
C GLN A 38 2.54 0.65 20.29
N SER A 39 1.68 1.63 20.46
CA SER A 39 2.01 3.05 20.34
C SER A 39 2.11 3.68 21.73
N ALA A 40 3.31 3.70 22.28
CA ALA A 40 3.61 4.37 23.54
C ALA A 40 4.53 5.55 23.27
N GLY A 41 3.99 6.72 22.98
CA GLY A 41 4.80 7.91 22.80
C GLY A 41 4.08 9.19 23.19
N MET A 42 4.79 10.11 23.86
CA MET A 42 4.34 11.47 24.08
C MET A 42 4.40 12.23 22.76
N LYS A 43 3.27 12.83 22.34
CA LYS A 43 3.29 13.84 21.27
C LYS A 43 4.07 15.05 21.81
N SER A 44 5.18 15.39 21.19
CA SER A 44 5.83 16.66 21.47
C SER A 44 5.04 17.77 20.76
N ASP A 45 4.57 18.75 21.51
CA ASP A 45 3.85 19.93 20.99
C ASP A 45 4.76 20.93 20.26
N GLU A 46 6.03 20.63 20.06
CA GLU A 46 6.93 21.50 19.34
C GLU A 46 6.79 21.31 17.82
N MET A 47 5.98 22.16 17.19
CA MET A 47 5.95 22.35 15.74
C MET A 47 7.24 23.04 15.28
N ILE A 48 8.22 22.27 14.89
CA ILE A 48 9.41 22.78 14.19
C ILE A 48 9.06 22.75 12.68
N THR A 49 9.14 23.90 12.02
CA THR A 49 8.53 24.16 10.69
C THR A 49 9.36 23.73 9.49
N ASP A 50 10.49 23.03 9.66
CA ASP A 50 11.42 22.71 8.55
C ASP A 50 11.81 21.23 8.45
N PHE A 51 10.91 20.32 8.81
CA PHE A 51 11.14 18.90 8.65
C PHE A 51 10.57 18.34 7.33
N PRO A 52 11.22 17.32 6.75
CA PRO A 52 10.62 16.51 5.71
C PRO A 52 9.29 15.92 6.19
N LEU A 53 8.36 15.69 5.24
CA LEU A 53 7.06 15.07 5.55
C LEU A 53 7.24 13.65 6.08
N ILE A 54 8.14 12.88 5.46
CA ILE A 54 8.56 11.55 5.90
C ILE A 54 10.07 11.48 5.83
N SER A 55 10.71 10.95 6.90
CA SER A 55 12.14 10.65 6.92
C SER A 55 12.39 9.22 7.37
N PHE A 56 13.30 8.56 6.69
CA PHE A 56 13.88 7.28 7.06
C PHE A 56 15.34 7.49 7.40
N ASN A 57 15.76 7.12 8.62
CA ASN A 57 17.12 7.28 9.10
C ASN A 57 17.70 5.90 9.46
N ASP A 58 18.61 5.39 8.63
CA ASP A 58 19.34 4.12 8.80
C ASP A 58 18.42 2.92 9.11
N VAL A 59 17.24 2.88 8.47
CA VAL A 59 16.22 1.85 8.73
C VAL A 59 16.71 0.51 8.22
N THR A 60 16.76 -0.47 9.14
CA THR A 60 17.05 -1.87 8.84
C THR A 60 15.86 -2.72 9.27
N PHE A 61 15.29 -3.50 8.35
CA PHE A 61 14.13 -4.34 8.59
C PHE A 61 14.29 -5.72 7.98
N GLY A 62 13.72 -6.74 8.64
CA GLY A 62 13.67 -8.12 8.14
C GLY A 62 12.45 -8.87 8.66
N TYR A 63 12.06 -9.92 7.94
CA TYR A 63 11.06 -10.88 8.39
C TYR A 63 11.80 -12.07 9.03
N GLY A 64 11.69 -12.21 10.35
CA GLY A 64 12.50 -13.17 11.10
C GLY A 64 13.99 -12.83 11.01
N ASP A 65 14.81 -13.80 10.59
CA ASP A 65 16.28 -13.64 10.48
C ASP A 65 16.72 -13.04 9.13
N GLU A 66 15.84 -12.98 8.14
CA GLU A 66 16.15 -12.48 6.80
C GLU A 66 16.01 -10.96 6.74
N LYS A 67 17.12 -10.25 6.47
CA LYS A 67 17.13 -8.81 6.28
C LYS A 67 16.65 -8.46 4.88
N VAL A 68 15.60 -7.62 4.81
CA VAL A 68 15.01 -7.13 3.56
C VAL A 68 15.42 -5.70 3.25
N LEU A 69 15.54 -4.84 4.26
CA LEU A 69 16.07 -3.48 4.15
C LEU A 69 17.32 -3.34 5.04
N ILE A 70 18.34 -2.66 4.53
CA ILE A 70 19.64 -2.53 5.20
C ILE A 70 20.10 -1.08 5.12
N ASN A 71 20.05 -0.38 6.25
CA ASN A 71 20.49 1.01 6.41
C ASN A 71 19.90 1.94 5.33
N VAL A 72 18.57 1.89 5.18
CA VAL A 72 17.85 2.72 4.21
C VAL A 72 17.60 4.09 4.82
N SER A 73 18.07 5.14 4.13
CA SER A 73 17.87 6.55 4.53
C SER A 73 17.38 7.35 3.33
N PHE A 74 16.28 8.08 3.52
CA PHE A 74 15.74 9.03 2.53
C PHE A 74 14.76 9.98 3.19
N ASP A 75 14.50 11.09 2.50
CA ASP A 75 13.54 12.11 2.89
C ASP A 75 12.51 12.34 1.79
N VAL A 76 11.28 12.64 2.18
CA VAL A 76 10.19 13.04 1.29
C VAL A 76 9.68 14.40 1.71
N LYS A 77 9.70 15.38 0.82
CA LYS A 77 9.15 16.72 1.09
C LYS A 77 7.65 16.75 0.80
N LYS A 78 6.96 17.66 1.46
CA LYS A 78 5.54 17.90 1.19
C LYS A 78 5.33 18.34 -0.27
N GLY A 79 4.41 17.67 -0.97
CA GLY A 79 4.12 17.90 -2.39
C GLY A 79 5.14 17.28 -3.35
N GLU A 80 6.17 16.59 -2.85
CA GLU A 80 7.15 15.88 -3.70
C GLU A 80 6.59 14.57 -4.22
N ARG A 81 6.96 14.22 -5.45
CA ARG A 81 6.66 12.93 -6.09
C ARG A 81 7.92 12.10 -6.12
N ILE A 82 7.96 11.02 -5.37
CA ILE A 82 9.09 10.11 -5.35
C ILE A 82 8.70 8.71 -5.81
N ALA A 83 9.65 8.00 -6.41
CA ALA A 83 9.46 6.63 -6.83
C ALA A 83 10.60 5.73 -6.35
N PHE A 84 10.24 4.51 -5.95
CA PHE A 84 11.17 3.42 -5.69
C PHE A 84 11.14 2.43 -6.84
N VAL A 85 12.31 2.14 -7.40
CA VAL A 85 12.50 1.17 -8.48
C VAL A 85 13.56 0.14 -8.09
N GLY A 86 13.58 -1.00 -8.73
CA GLY A 86 14.52 -2.09 -8.44
C GLY A 86 13.93 -3.43 -8.83
N GLU A 87 14.73 -4.48 -8.81
CA GLU A 87 14.30 -5.84 -9.12
C GLU A 87 13.25 -6.35 -8.11
N SER A 88 12.53 -7.42 -8.48
CA SER A 88 11.63 -8.09 -7.54
C SER A 88 12.41 -8.56 -6.31
N GLY A 89 11.82 -8.39 -5.12
CA GLY A 89 12.49 -8.74 -3.87
C GLY A 89 13.49 -7.70 -3.34
N SER A 90 13.73 -6.58 -4.01
CA SER A 90 14.68 -5.55 -3.54
C SER A 90 14.22 -4.77 -2.29
N GLY A 91 12.97 -4.96 -1.81
CA GLY A 91 12.46 -4.34 -0.59
C GLY A 91 11.47 -3.18 -0.81
N LYS A 92 11.09 -2.86 -2.05
CA LYS A 92 10.19 -1.73 -2.38
C LYS A 92 8.85 -1.77 -1.63
N SER A 93 8.11 -2.86 -1.72
CA SER A 93 6.81 -3.00 -1.03
C SER A 93 6.97 -3.02 0.50
N THR A 94 8.15 -3.40 1.01
CA THR A 94 8.45 -3.32 2.45
C THR A 94 8.53 -1.85 2.91
N ILE A 95 9.07 -0.95 2.09
CA ILE A 95 9.07 0.49 2.37
C ILE A 95 7.62 1.00 2.46
N ILE A 96 6.74 0.63 1.50
CA ILE A 96 5.31 1.01 1.53
C ILE A 96 4.64 0.50 2.81
N LYS A 97 4.92 -0.75 3.22
CA LYS A 97 4.36 -1.34 4.45
C LYS A 97 4.85 -0.62 5.71
N LEU A 98 6.10 -0.17 5.75
CA LEU A 98 6.65 0.62 6.86
C LEU A 98 6.01 2.02 6.89
N ILE A 99 5.90 2.71 5.74
CA ILE A 99 5.25 4.03 5.65
C ILE A 99 3.77 3.94 6.06
N SER A 100 3.05 2.89 5.61
CA SER A 100 1.63 2.68 5.95
C SER A 100 1.42 2.11 7.35
N ARG A 101 2.50 1.90 8.10
CA ARG A 101 2.48 1.32 9.44
C ARG A 101 1.73 -0.03 9.50
N GLN A 102 1.86 -0.85 8.46
CA GLN A 102 1.45 -2.25 8.49
C GLN A 102 2.47 -3.13 9.22
N ILE A 103 3.71 -2.70 9.21
CA ILE A 103 4.85 -3.29 9.93
C ILE A 103 5.65 -2.17 10.59
N LEU A 104 6.40 -2.50 11.65
CA LEU A 104 7.26 -1.58 12.39
C LEU A 104 8.70 -2.04 12.32
N SER A 105 9.64 -1.10 12.16
CA SER A 105 11.08 -1.37 12.26
C SER A 105 11.58 -1.02 13.65
N LYS A 106 12.33 -1.91 14.27
CA LYS A 106 12.99 -1.67 15.56
C LYS A 106 14.39 -1.08 15.41
N ASN A 107 14.94 -1.05 14.19
CA ASN A 107 16.30 -0.57 13.93
C ASN A 107 16.23 0.60 12.96
N GLY A 108 16.85 1.72 13.33
CA GLY A 108 16.73 3.01 12.66
C GLY A 108 15.47 3.77 13.09
N GLY A 109 15.26 4.96 12.51
CA GLY A 109 14.13 5.85 12.83
C GLY A 109 13.28 6.14 11.60
N ILE A 110 11.95 6.13 11.77
CA ILE A 110 10.99 6.63 10.77
C ILE A 110 10.26 7.79 11.41
N PHE A 111 10.18 8.92 10.70
CA PHE A 111 9.60 10.15 11.23
C PHE A 111 8.53 10.68 10.27
N TYR A 112 7.48 11.25 10.84
CA TYR A 112 6.47 12.03 10.13
C TYR A 112 6.51 13.46 10.67
N GLU A 113 6.83 14.44 9.81
CA GLU A 113 7.00 15.84 10.17
C GLU A 113 7.93 16.02 11.41
N GLY A 114 9.03 15.25 11.45
CA GLY A 114 10.02 15.25 12.53
C GLY A 114 9.62 14.47 13.79
N ILE A 115 8.39 13.97 13.87
CA ILE A 115 7.91 13.17 15.01
C ILE A 115 8.09 11.68 14.71
N ASP A 116 8.66 10.94 15.66
CA ASP A 116 8.86 9.50 15.51
C ASP A 116 7.54 8.76 15.28
N TYR A 117 7.53 7.82 14.32
CA TYR A 117 6.37 6.99 13.99
C TYR A 117 5.82 6.21 15.18
N TYR A 118 6.64 5.86 16.14
CA TYR A 118 6.18 5.20 17.38
C TYR A 118 5.26 6.08 18.23
N ASN A 119 5.28 7.39 18.05
CA ASN A 119 4.43 8.34 18.77
C ASN A 119 3.01 8.48 18.16
N PHE A 120 2.76 7.80 17.03
CA PHE A 120 1.45 7.78 16.39
C PHE A 120 0.79 6.42 16.56
N THR A 121 -0.52 6.38 16.59
CA THR A 121 -1.28 5.15 16.36
C THR A 121 -1.29 4.80 14.86
N SER A 122 -1.49 3.53 14.52
CA SER A 122 -1.65 3.11 13.13
C SER A 122 -2.80 3.83 12.43
N ASN A 123 -3.88 4.10 13.16
CA ASN A 123 -5.04 4.83 12.64
C ASN A 123 -4.72 6.30 12.31
N GLU A 124 -3.93 6.99 13.15
CA GLU A 124 -3.50 8.38 12.89
C GLU A 124 -2.66 8.48 11.61
N ILE A 125 -1.72 7.56 11.40
CA ILE A 125 -0.92 7.51 10.18
C ILE A 125 -1.78 7.14 8.96
N ARG A 126 -2.60 6.08 9.07
CA ARG A 126 -3.45 5.62 7.95
C ARG A 126 -4.50 6.65 7.51
N LYS A 127 -4.95 7.54 8.39
CA LYS A 127 -5.80 8.68 8.02
C LYS A 127 -5.09 9.68 7.10
N LYS A 128 -3.77 9.79 7.21
CA LYS A 128 -2.94 10.69 6.38
C LYS A 128 -2.52 10.09 5.04
N LEU A 129 -2.84 8.82 4.79
CA LEU A 129 -2.39 8.05 3.64
C LEU A 129 -3.56 7.54 2.82
N ALA A 130 -3.48 7.64 1.49
CA ALA A 130 -4.32 6.90 0.55
C ALA A 130 -3.46 5.83 -0.12
N LEU A 131 -3.66 4.56 0.25
CA LEU A 131 -2.91 3.44 -0.31
C LEU A 131 -3.67 2.82 -1.48
N ILE A 132 -3.00 2.71 -2.62
CA ILE A 132 -3.43 1.93 -3.77
C ILE A 132 -2.47 0.77 -3.89
N SER A 133 -2.94 -0.41 -3.50
CA SER A 133 -2.16 -1.66 -3.51
C SER A 133 -2.20 -2.34 -4.87
N GLN A 134 -1.23 -3.19 -5.12
CA GLN A 134 -1.13 -4.02 -6.31
C GLN A 134 -2.38 -4.92 -6.48
N GLU A 135 -2.85 -5.52 -5.40
CA GLU A 135 -4.08 -6.29 -5.39
C GLU A 135 -5.28 -5.41 -5.06
N ALA A 136 -6.22 -5.32 -5.99
CA ALA A 136 -7.46 -4.58 -5.81
C ALA A 136 -8.42 -5.34 -4.90
N THR A 137 -8.58 -4.88 -3.66
CA THR A 137 -9.54 -5.47 -2.71
C THR A 137 -10.85 -4.71 -2.75
N LEU A 138 -11.93 -5.43 -3.14
CA LEU A 138 -13.31 -4.95 -3.13
C LEU A 138 -14.15 -5.85 -2.23
N PHE A 139 -15.20 -5.27 -1.64
CA PHE A 139 -16.10 -5.94 -0.71
C PHE A 139 -17.44 -6.26 -1.37
N PRO A 140 -18.18 -7.29 -0.91
CA PRO A 140 -19.48 -7.67 -1.45
C PRO A 140 -20.58 -6.67 -1.00
N MET A 141 -20.51 -5.47 -1.54
CA MET A 141 -21.44 -4.36 -1.32
C MET A 141 -21.55 -3.55 -2.61
N SER A 142 -22.39 -2.50 -2.65
CA SER A 142 -22.52 -1.66 -3.83
C SER A 142 -21.18 -1.01 -4.24
N ILE A 143 -21.06 -0.58 -5.50
CA ILE A 143 -19.89 0.18 -5.96
C ILE A 143 -19.78 1.48 -5.15
N ALA A 144 -20.89 2.19 -4.94
CA ALA A 144 -20.91 3.41 -4.15
C ALA A 144 -20.40 3.18 -2.72
N ASP A 145 -20.83 2.11 -2.05
CA ASP A 145 -20.38 1.79 -0.69
C ASP A 145 -18.91 1.38 -0.65
N ASN A 146 -18.44 0.68 -1.69
CA ASN A 146 -17.01 0.40 -1.84
C ASN A 146 -16.18 1.67 -1.91
N ILE A 147 -16.66 2.71 -2.60
CA ILE A 147 -15.97 4.01 -2.68
C ILE A 147 -16.05 4.75 -1.34
N ARG A 148 -17.20 4.71 -0.65
CA ARG A 148 -17.40 5.34 0.69
C ARG A 148 -16.47 4.80 1.77
N ILE A 149 -15.87 3.62 1.60
CA ILE A 149 -14.81 3.15 2.51
C ILE A 149 -13.66 4.17 2.60
N GLY A 150 -13.37 4.88 1.51
CA GLY A 150 -12.34 5.93 1.50
C GLY A 150 -12.74 7.16 2.32
N ASN A 151 -14.01 7.57 2.21
CA ASN A 151 -14.60 8.68 2.94
C ASN A 151 -16.10 8.40 3.13
N PRO A 152 -16.57 8.11 4.37
CA PRO A 152 -17.98 7.80 4.64
C PRO A 152 -18.94 8.93 4.33
N ASP A 153 -18.48 10.18 4.41
CA ASP A 153 -19.29 11.38 4.26
C ASP A 153 -19.35 11.90 2.80
N VAL A 154 -18.72 11.15 1.85
CA VAL A 154 -18.66 11.56 0.45
C VAL A 154 -20.04 11.54 -0.21
N SER A 155 -20.37 12.60 -0.95
CA SER A 155 -21.61 12.71 -1.71
C SER A 155 -21.62 11.80 -2.97
N ASN A 156 -22.80 11.51 -3.52
CA ASN A 156 -22.91 10.75 -4.75
C ASN A 156 -22.26 11.48 -5.94
N GLU A 157 -22.33 12.80 -5.98
CA GLU A 157 -21.69 13.64 -6.99
C GLU A 157 -20.18 13.50 -6.97
N GLU A 158 -19.57 13.52 -5.78
CA GLU A 158 -18.13 13.31 -5.61
C GLU A 158 -17.71 11.88 -5.96
N ILE A 159 -18.53 10.87 -5.65
CA ILE A 159 -18.32 9.48 -6.08
C ILE A 159 -18.30 9.41 -7.60
N ILE A 160 -19.29 9.99 -8.29
CA ILE A 160 -19.37 9.99 -9.76
C ILE A 160 -18.14 10.71 -10.36
N MET A 161 -17.71 11.82 -9.77
CA MET A 161 -16.50 12.53 -10.20
C MET A 161 -15.25 11.68 -10.05
N ALA A 162 -15.06 11.00 -8.91
CA ALA A 162 -13.93 10.11 -8.67
C ALA A 162 -13.93 8.90 -9.61
N LEU A 163 -15.11 8.33 -9.90
CA LEU A 163 -15.29 7.25 -10.88
C LEU A 163 -14.92 7.71 -12.30
N LYS A 164 -15.26 8.94 -12.66
CA LYS A 164 -14.86 9.52 -13.95
C LYS A 164 -13.34 9.72 -14.01
N MET A 165 -12.74 10.32 -12.99
CA MET A 165 -11.29 10.55 -12.90
C MET A 165 -10.50 9.23 -12.95
N SER A 166 -11.02 8.16 -12.36
CA SER A 166 -10.38 6.83 -12.38
C SER A 166 -10.69 6.00 -13.65
N GLY A 167 -11.36 6.58 -14.66
CA GLY A 167 -11.69 5.90 -15.90
C GLY A 167 -12.76 4.81 -15.75
N CYS A 168 -13.64 4.92 -14.74
CA CYS A 168 -14.71 3.94 -14.49
C CYS A 168 -16.02 4.26 -15.23
N GLU A 169 -16.16 5.48 -15.78
CA GLU A 169 -17.44 6.02 -16.23
C GLU A 169 -18.16 5.10 -17.24
N GLU A 170 -17.44 4.61 -18.24
CA GLU A 170 -18.03 3.81 -19.32
C GLU A 170 -18.60 2.48 -18.83
N PHE A 171 -17.80 1.72 -18.06
CA PHE A 171 -18.29 0.42 -17.60
C PHE A 171 -19.37 0.55 -16.52
N ILE A 172 -19.35 1.60 -15.69
CA ILE A 172 -20.39 1.88 -14.71
C ILE A 172 -21.72 2.20 -15.41
N LYS A 173 -21.70 3.01 -16.49
CA LYS A 173 -22.90 3.31 -17.29
C LYS A 173 -23.50 2.07 -17.97
N ALA A 174 -22.68 1.07 -18.27
CA ALA A 174 -23.12 -0.19 -18.86
C ALA A 174 -23.76 -1.15 -17.85
N LEU A 175 -23.63 -0.92 -16.56
CA LEU A 175 -24.25 -1.72 -15.51
C LEU A 175 -25.71 -1.31 -15.31
N PRO A 176 -26.66 -2.28 -15.15
CA PRO A 176 -28.08 -1.98 -15.01
C PRO A 176 -28.42 -1.06 -13.84
N GLU A 177 -27.71 -1.19 -12.73
CA GLU A 177 -27.91 -0.43 -11.49
C GLU A 177 -26.85 0.66 -11.28
N GLY A 178 -25.94 0.88 -12.27
CA GLY A 178 -24.89 1.90 -12.18
C GLY A 178 -24.03 1.75 -10.94
N ILE A 179 -23.91 2.83 -10.14
CA ILE A 179 -23.13 2.85 -8.88
C ILE A 179 -23.73 2.01 -7.75
N ASP A 180 -25.03 1.67 -7.84
CA ASP A 180 -25.71 0.85 -6.85
C ASP A 180 -25.54 -0.66 -7.11
N THR A 181 -24.88 -1.02 -8.21
CA THR A 181 -24.57 -2.43 -8.54
C THR A 181 -23.79 -3.08 -7.41
N VAL A 182 -24.33 -4.19 -6.89
CA VAL A 182 -23.69 -4.96 -5.81
C VAL A 182 -22.60 -5.85 -6.40
N LEU A 183 -21.40 -5.76 -5.84
CA LEU A 183 -20.28 -6.59 -6.23
C LEU A 183 -20.35 -7.96 -5.55
N THR A 184 -19.85 -8.98 -6.25
CA THR A 184 -19.64 -10.30 -5.66
C THR A 184 -18.41 -10.31 -4.76
N GLU A 185 -18.17 -11.39 -4.05
CA GLU A 185 -16.99 -11.56 -3.20
C GLU A 185 -15.70 -11.24 -4.01
N LYS A 186 -14.85 -10.35 -3.47
CA LYS A 186 -13.64 -9.80 -4.11
C LYS A 186 -13.88 -9.12 -5.47
N GLY A 187 -15.14 -8.79 -5.83
CA GLY A 187 -15.47 -8.16 -7.10
C GLY A 187 -15.22 -9.08 -8.31
N ASN A 188 -15.44 -10.39 -8.17
CA ASN A 188 -15.19 -11.37 -9.24
C ASN A 188 -16.08 -11.19 -10.48
N ASN A 189 -17.14 -10.39 -10.39
CA ASN A 189 -17.97 -9.97 -11.52
C ASN A 189 -17.38 -8.82 -12.34
N LEU A 190 -16.19 -8.33 -11.99
CA LEU A 190 -15.46 -7.29 -12.69
C LEU A 190 -14.11 -7.81 -13.22
N SER A 191 -13.61 -7.20 -14.31
CA SER A 191 -12.25 -7.45 -14.79
C SER A 191 -11.19 -6.93 -13.80
N GLY A 192 -9.96 -7.43 -13.89
CA GLY A 192 -8.84 -6.95 -13.03
C GLY A 192 -8.65 -5.43 -13.13
N GLY A 193 -8.67 -4.90 -14.36
CA GLY A 193 -8.55 -3.46 -14.58
C GLY A 193 -9.73 -2.65 -14.03
N GLN A 194 -10.97 -3.17 -14.12
CA GLN A 194 -12.14 -2.51 -13.51
C GLN A 194 -12.03 -2.46 -11.99
N ARG A 195 -11.61 -3.57 -11.34
CA ARG A 195 -11.35 -3.59 -9.89
C ARG A 195 -10.30 -2.56 -9.49
N GLN A 196 -9.18 -2.51 -10.22
CA GLN A 196 -8.09 -1.58 -9.94
C GLN A 196 -8.56 -0.13 -10.03
N ARG A 197 -9.31 0.24 -11.08
CA ARG A 197 -9.87 1.59 -11.24
C ARG A 197 -10.82 1.97 -10.10
N LEU A 198 -11.61 1.04 -9.56
CA LEU A 198 -12.45 1.31 -8.40
C LEU A 198 -11.63 1.57 -7.13
N THR A 199 -10.50 0.87 -6.92
CA THR A 199 -9.61 1.17 -5.78
C THR A 199 -8.95 2.55 -5.92
N ILE A 200 -8.66 2.98 -7.15
CA ILE A 200 -8.16 4.33 -7.43
C ILE A 200 -9.23 5.37 -7.10
N ALA A 201 -10.51 5.16 -7.53
CA ALA A 201 -11.61 6.04 -7.16
C ALA A 201 -11.77 6.17 -5.64
N ARG A 202 -11.67 5.04 -4.90
CA ARG A 202 -11.67 5.03 -3.43
C ARG A 202 -10.56 5.89 -2.82
N ALA A 203 -9.36 5.82 -3.39
CA ALA A 203 -8.23 6.62 -2.94
C ALA A 203 -8.43 8.11 -3.23
N ILE A 204 -9.02 8.46 -4.38
CA ILE A 204 -9.33 9.85 -4.75
C ILE A 204 -10.31 10.48 -3.76
N VAL A 205 -11.42 9.80 -3.42
CA VAL A 205 -12.41 10.36 -2.46
C VAL A 205 -11.87 10.45 -1.04
N LYS A 206 -10.88 9.63 -0.68
CA LYS A 206 -10.19 9.74 0.60
C LYS A 206 -9.44 11.05 0.75
N ASN A 207 -8.94 11.61 -0.35
CA ASN A 207 -8.27 12.90 -0.44
C ASN A 207 -7.19 13.10 0.65
N ALA A 208 -6.43 12.05 0.93
CA ALA A 208 -5.38 12.07 1.95
C ALA A 208 -4.16 12.87 1.45
N PRO A 209 -3.41 13.56 2.34
CA PRO A 209 -2.25 14.36 1.95
C PRO A 209 -1.12 13.57 1.28
N ILE A 210 -1.07 12.25 1.48
CA ILE A 210 -0.05 11.36 0.91
C ILE A 210 -0.72 10.21 0.17
N PHE A 211 -0.36 10.02 -1.10
CA PHE A 211 -0.73 8.86 -1.90
C PHE A 211 0.42 7.87 -1.94
N LEU A 212 0.14 6.64 -1.53
CA LEU A 212 1.05 5.50 -1.64
C LEU A 212 0.59 4.62 -2.80
N LEU A 213 1.43 4.43 -3.80
CA LEU A 213 1.14 3.68 -5.01
C LEU A 213 2.04 2.44 -5.06
N ASP A 214 1.47 1.26 -4.83
CA ASP A 214 2.19 -0.02 -4.93
C ASP A 214 1.77 -0.71 -6.24
N GLU A 215 2.49 -0.41 -7.33
CA GLU A 215 2.25 -0.94 -8.68
C GLU A 215 0.79 -0.77 -9.17
N PRO A 216 0.23 0.43 -9.12
CA PRO A 216 -1.21 0.66 -9.29
C PRO A 216 -1.73 0.35 -10.71
N THR A 217 -0.86 0.13 -11.69
CA THR A 217 -1.23 -0.05 -13.10
C THR A 217 -0.86 -1.43 -13.65
N SER A 218 -0.35 -2.35 -12.82
CA SER A 218 0.15 -3.66 -13.26
C SER A 218 -0.92 -4.53 -13.97
N ALA A 219 -2.20 -4.37 -13.63
CA ALA A 219 -3.32 -5.11 -14.21
C ALA A 219 -4.06 -4.35 -15.34
N LEU A 220 -3.53 -3.20 -15.79
CA LEU A 220 -4.17 -2.33 -16.77
C LEU A 220 -3.57 -2.51 -18.18
N ASP A 221 -4.41 -2.34 -19.20
CA ASP A 221 -3.97 -2.15 -20.57
C ASP A 221 -3.33 -0.77 -20.76
N GLN A 222 -2.55 -0.61 -21.83
CA GLN A 222 -1.74 0.59 -22.09
C GLN A 222 -2.57 1.89 -22.19
N GLU A 223 -3.77 1.83 -22.78
CA GLU A 223 -4.62 3.02 -22.95
C GLU A 223 -5.19 3.46 -21.61
N THR A 224 -5.69 2.52 -20.84
CA THR A 224 -6.19 2.76 -19.48
C THR A 224 -5.07 3.25 -18.56
N GLU A 225 -3.88 2.63 -18.64
CA GLU A 225 -2.71 3.06 -17.87
C GLU A 225 -2.37 4.53 -18.13
N ASN A 226 -2.29 4.94 -19.39
CA ASN A 226 -2.00 6.33 -19.77
C ASN A 226 -3.05 7.31 -19.18
N THR A 227 -4.31 6.92 -19.16
CA THR A 227 -5.38 7.72 -18.55
C THR A 227 -5.20 7.84 -17.05
N ILE A 228 -4.91 6.74 -16.38
CA ILE A 228 -4.68 6.70 -14.92
C ILE A 228 -3.42 7.47 -14.52
N CYS A 229 -2.33 7.39 -15.30
CA CYS A 229 -1.13 8.18 -15.05
C CYS A 229 -1.42 9.69 -15.11
N LYS A 230 -2.22 10.15 -16.08
CA LYS A 230 -2.66 11.56 -16.14
C LYS A 230 -3.48 11.95 -14.91
N THR A 231 -4.38 11.07 -14.47
CA THR A 231 -5.15 11.29 -13.23
C THR A 231 -4.23 11.42 -12.02
N PHE A 232 -3.22 10.55 -11.89
CA PHE A 232 -2.24 10.69 -10.82
C PHE A 232 -1.41 11.96 -10.92
N ASP A 233 -1.05 12.40 -12.13
CA ASP A 233 -0.36 13.69 -12.34
C ASP A 233 -1.25 14.87 -11.89
N GLU A 234 -2.56 14.82 -12.10
CA GLU A 234 -3.51 15.84 -11.63
C GLU A 234 -3.66 15.82 -10.11
N VAL A 235 -3.89 14.66 -9.53
CA VAL A 235 -3.99 14.47 -8.07
C VAL A 235 -2.68 14.88 -7.38
N ALA A 236 -1.54 14.54 -7.96
CA ALA A 236 -0.22 14.84 -7.41
C ALA A 236 0.11 16.33 -7.31
N ARG A 237 -0.59 17.22 -8.05
CA ARG A 237 -0.34 18.67 -7.97
C ARG A 237 -0.50 19.27 -6.58
N ASN A 238 -1.37 18.66 -5.78
CA ASN A 238 -1.69 19.14 -4.43
C ASN A 238 -1.35 18.12 -3.32
N HIS A 239 -0.75 16.99 -3.67
CA HIS A 239 -0.49 15.88 -2.75
C HIS A 239 0.96 15.41 -2.88
N THR A 240 1.44 14.78 -1.82
CA THR A 240 2.71 14.03 -1.87
C THR A 240 2.44 12.65 -2.46
N VAL A 241 3.27 12.19 -3.39
CA VAL A 241 3.11 10.87 -4.01
C VAL A 241 4.36 10.03 -3.80
N ILE A 242 4.19 8.85 -3.27
CA ILE A 242 5.24 7.86 -3.09
C ILE A 242 4.84 6.60 -3.86
N ALA A 243 5.57 6.26 -4.91
CA ALA A 243 5.25 5.15 -5.78
C ALA A 243 6.31 4.05 -5.72
N VAL A 244 5.86 2.81 -5.80
CA VAL A 244 6.67 1.68 -6.23
C VAL A 244 6.29 1.40 -7.67
N ALA A 245 7.26 1.41 -8.57
CA ALA A 245 7.02 1.26 -9.99
C ALA A 245 7.86 0.11 -10.59
N HIS A 246 7.21 -0.72 -11.39
CA HIS A 246 7.85 -1.64 -12.31
C HIS A 246 8.01 -1.02 -13.71
N ARG A 247 7.04 -0.20 -14.12
CA ARG A 247 7.06 0.47 -15.42
C ARG A 247 7.72 1.84 -15.31
N LEU A 248 8.94 1.96 -15.82
CA LEU A 248 9.75 3.18 -15.69
C LEU A 248 9.18 4.38 -16.44
N ASN A 249 8.32 4.15 -17.45
CA ASN A 249 7.67 5.22 -18.20
C ASN A 249 6.73 6.06 -17.33
N THR A 250 6.10 5.48 -16.32
CA THR A 250 5.11 6.15 -15.45
C THR A 250 5.73 7.15 -14.49
N ILE A 251 7.03 7.03 -14.22
CA ILE A 251 7.74 7.82 -13.19
C ILE A 251 8.77 8.81 -13.76
N LYS A 252 8.83 8.97 -15.09
CA LYS A 252 9.82 9.87 -15.75
C LYS A 252 9.75 11.32 -15.26
N ASN A 253 8.56 11.77 -14.87
CA ASN A 253 8.28 13.11 -14.41
C ASN A 253 8.30 13.27 -12.88
N TYR A 254 8.76 12.26 -12.15
CA TYR A 254 8.87 12.33 -10.70
C TYR A 254 10.07 13.17 -10.29
N ASP A 255 9.94 13.86 -9.17
CA ASP A 255 10.96 14.78 -8.66
C ASP A 255 12.21 14.04 -8.20
N ARG A 256 12.04 12.80 -7.71
CA ARG A 256 13.14 11.93 -7.28
C ARG A 256 12.82 10.45 -7.46
N ILE A 257 13.79 9.71 -7.91
CA ILE A 257 13.75 8.26 -8.06
C ILE A 257 14.85 7.65 -7.19
N TYR A 258 14.50 6.66 -6.38
CA TYR A 258 15.41 5.86 -5.58
C TYR A 258 15.52 4.47 -6.18
N VAL A 259 16.74 4.03 -6.46
CA VAL A 259 17.00 2.68 -6.98
C VAL A 259 17.38 1.78 -5.82
N LEU A 260 16.55 0.76 -5.58
CA LEU A 260 16.81 -0.26 -4.56
C LEU A 260 17.49 -1.48 -5.17
N ASP A 261 18.51 -1.95 -4.49
CA ASP A 261 19.20 -3.18 -4.79
C ASP A 261 19.59 -3.91 -3.50
N HIS A 262 19.20 -5.18 -3.39
CA HIS A 262 19.47 -6.00 -2.21
C HIS A 262 19.21 -5.26 -0.87
N GLY A 263 18.05 -4.60 -0.78
CA GLY A 263 17.61 -3.89 0.42
C GLY A 263 18.33 -2.56 0.70
N ARG A 264 19.10 -2.01 -0.24
CA ARG A 264 19.83 -0.74 -0.10
C ARG A 264 19.42 0.23 -1.20
N ILE A 265 19.43 1.53 -0.90
CA ILE A 265 19.40 2.56 -1.92
C ILE A 265 20.79 2.67 -2.51
N VAL A 266 20.95 2.38 -3.82
CA VAL A 266 22.22 2.40 -4.53
C VAL A 266 22.38 3.61 -5.44
N GLU A 267 21.28 4.17 -5.93
CA GLU A 267 21.24 5.38 -6.76
C GLU A 267 20.04 6.23 -6.38
N GLN A 268 20.16 7.54 -6.53
CA GLN A 268 19.06 8.49 -6.40
C GLN A 268 19.24 9.68 -7.31
N GLY A 269 18.15 10.23 -7.81
CA GLY A 269 18.15 11.41 -8.69
C GLY A 269 16.87 11.50 -9.50
N THR A 270 16.82 12.47 -10.39
CA THR A 270 15.79 12.57 -11.42
C THR A 270 16.03 11.54 -12.52
N HIS A 271 15.01 11.26 -13.33
CA HIS A 271 15.14 10.38 -14.50
C HIS A 271 16.34 10.74 -15.40
N LYS A 272 16.52 12.02 -15.69
CA LYS A 272 17.61 12.50 -16.55
C LYS A 272 18.99 12.31 -15.91
N GLU A 273 19.13 12.61 -14.63
CA GLU A 273 20.38 12.43 -13.90
C GLU A 273 20.79 10.95 -13.85
N LEU A 274 19.85 10.06 -13.53
CA LEU A 274 20.09 8.63 -13.44
C LEU A 274 20.44 8.01 -14.81
N LEU A 275 19.82 8.48 -15.91
CA LEU A 275 20.22 8.06 -17.26
C LEU A 275 21.65 8.49 -17.59
N ASN A 276 22.05 9.72 -17.20
CA ASN A 276 23.39 10.24 -17.45
C ASN A 276 24.47 9.51 -16.63
N GLN A 277 24.13 9.01 -15.46
CA GLN A 277 25.05 8.22 -14.62
C GLN A 277 25.40 6.85 -15.23
N GLN A 278 24.60 6.35 -16.17
CA GLN A 278 24.77 5.05 -16.83
C GLN A 278 24.90 3.88 -15.85
N GLY A 279 24.28 4.01 -14.68
CA GLY A 279 24.32 3.05 -13.61
C GLY A 279 23.26 1.94 -13.73
N ARG A 280 22.74 1.48 -12.59
CA ARG A 280 21.74 0.42 -12.53
C ARG A 280 20.41 0.83 -13.12
N TYR A 281 19.97 2.07 -12.84
CA TYR A 281 18.76 2.64 -13.42
C TYR A 281 18.79 2.64 -14.94
N PHE A 282 19.92 3.04 -15.53
CA PHE A 282 20.10 3.08 -16.99
C PHE A 282 19.95 1.69 -17.60
N LYS A 283 20.55 0.65 -16.99
CA LYS A 283 20.40 -0.73 -17.45
C LYS A 283 18.96 -1.19 -17.40
N MET A 284 18.27 -0.98 -16.27
CA MET A 284 16.85 -1.30 -16.12
C MET A 284 15.99 -0.59 -17.18
N TYR A 285 16.31 0.68 -17.48
CA TYR A 285 15.58 1.44 -18.49
C TYR A 285 15.83 0.91 -19.92
N GLN A 286 17.05 0.48 -20.23
CA GLN A 286 17.36 -0.14 -21.52
C GLN A 286 16.62 -1.49 -21.70
N ASP A 287 16.60 -2.32 -20.69
CA ASP A 287 15.92 -3.63 -20.73
C ASP A 287 14.41 -3.42 -20.91
N TYR A 288 13.80 -2.52 -20.13
CA TYR A 288 12.40 -2.15 -20.26
C TYR A 288 12.07 -1.61 -21.68
N SER A 289 12.93 -0.76 -22.26
CA SER A 289 12.69 -0.19 -23.59
C SER A 289 12.80 -1.22 -24.72
N ARG A 290 13.50 -2.33 -24.51
CA ARG A 290 13.56 -3.46 -25.47
C ARG A 290 12.28 -4.29 -25.43
N GLU A 291 11.74 -4.55 -24.22
CA GLU A 291 10.51 -5.30 -24.05
C GLU A 291 9.28 -4.58 -24.64
N GLU A 292 9.30 -3.23 -24.73
CA GLU A 292 8.21 -2.46 -25.37
C GLU A 292 8.25 -2.50 -26.91
N ILE A 293 9.35 -2.94 -27.53
CA ILE A 293 9.54 -2.95 -28.99
C ILE A 293 9.27 -4.35 -29.60
N GLU A 294 9.33 -5.41 -28.79
CA GLU A 294 8.97 -6.77 -29.19
C GLU A 294 7.45 -7.04 -28.98
#